data_33f5ee92ee08fc4f950b28cfb8cb2cf2
#
_entry.id   33f5ee92ee08fc4f950b28cfb8cb2cf2
#
_cell.length_a   1.000
_cell.length_b   1.000
_cell.length_c   1.000
_cell.angle_alpha   90.00
_cell.angle_beta   90.00
_cell.angle_gamma   90.00
#
_symmetry.space_group_name_H-M   'P 1'
#
loop_
_entity.id
_entity.type
_entity.pdbx_description
1 polymer ?
#
loop_
_entity_poly.entity_id
_entity_poly.type
_entity_poly.pdbx_seq_one_letter_code
_entity_poly.pdbx_strand_id
1 'polypeptide(L)'
;IKRFDSIYFHKYNSFKVRQLFKQADQNAITIAILSFCMALSMTLLTVSGSAYNAVSNELQKYIPYSMSIIQSVDGSNSMASVSIKSKLREDSFDFSNIKKDTEITIYASNLLYKDILDTSQLWSLDKDLGNRTVPIISVSDYNKMLCLQGKKGISLNDGEYFVNANYKGTEKQIQKFVKSTKTLLIGNQKLKLASPQVLSNVYVMTSVGNNDRGTLVVPDNTVDGLSIYQRNYDAIYRKNANKDYIKDFLEQLKKEDVVGNEQAYVYQTKDRLINMYLGFVGVVVLVLIFVGLIFTIISLSILSIQSLASTLDSQ
;
A
#
# COMPACT_ATOMS: atom_id res chain seq x y z
N ILE A 1 -15.12 39.50 33.62
CA ILE A 1 -16.06 40.64 33.78
C ILE A 1 -16.19 41.03 35.26
N LYS A 2 -16.29 40.06 36.21
CA LYS A 2 -16.31 40.35 37.66
C LYS A 2 -15.05 41.09 38.18
N ARG A 3 -13.95 41.05 37.46
CA ARG A 3 -12.66 41.68 37.78
C ARG A 3 -12.60 43.18 37.39
N PHE A 4 -13.61 43.65 36.64
CA PHE A 4 -13.73 45.05 36.20
C PHE A 4 -15.02 45.63 36.75
N ASP A 5 -14.96 46.17 37.98
CA ASP A 5 -16.10 46.67 38.69
C ASP A 5 -16.89 47.75 37.94
N SER A 6 -16.23 48.63 37.20
CA SER A 6 -16.86 49.65 36.36
C SER A 6 -17.73 49.09 35.23
N ILE A 7 -17.39 47.91 34.68
CA ILE A 7 -18.16 47.25 33.63
C ILE A 7 -19.25 46.37 34.24
N TYR A 8 -18.93 45.70 35.36
CA TYR A 8 -19.87 44.77 36.01
C TYR A 8 -21.09 45.49 36.59
N PHE A 9 -20.92 46.65 37.24
CA PHE A 9 -22.00 47.44 37.86
C PHE A 9 -22.65 48.49 36.93
N HIS A 10 -22.21 48.55 35.64
CA HIS A 10 -22.84 49.48 34.70
C HIS A 10 -24.21 49.00 34.26
N LYS A 11 -25.27 49.73 34.58
CA LYS A 11 -26.69 49.44 34.25
C LYS A 11 -27.08 48.00 34.63
N TYR A 12 -27.58 47.20 33.66
CA TYR A 12 -28.07 45.84 33.84
C TYR A 12 -26.99 44.75 33.66
N ASN A 13 -25.72 45.11 33.58
CA ASN A 13 -24.68 44.14 33.30
C ASN A 13 -24.52 43.06 34.38
N SER A 14 -24.65 43.42 35.65
CA SER A 14 -24.60 42.49 36.77
C SER A 14 -25.75 41.45 36.73
N PHE A 15 -26.94 41.90 36.34
CA PHE A 15 -28.09 41.02 36.16
C PHE A 15 -27.87 40.07 34.97
N LYS A 16 -27.45 40.59 33.80
CA LYS A 16 -27.13 39.81 32.62
C LYS A 16 -26.05 38.76 32.89
N VAL A 17 -25.00 39.14 33.57
CA VAL A 17 -23.90 38.24 33.92
C VAL A 17 -24.40 37.14 34.88
N ARG A 18 -25.20 37.43 35.89
CA ARG A 18 -25.78 36.43 36.78
C ARG A 18 -26.72 35.49 36.05
N GLN A 19 -27.54 35.96 35.13
CA GLN A 19 -28.44 35.16 34.32
C GLN A 19 -27.65 34.23 33.39
N LEU A 20 -26.59 34.72 32.76
CA LEU A 20 -25.70 33.91 31.94
C LEU A 20 -25.01 32.81 32.75
N PHE A 21 -24.52 33.10 33.96
CA PHE A 21 -23.92 32.10 34.82
C PHE A 21 -24.92 31.04 35.25
N LYS A 22 -26.14 31.41 35.63
CA LYS A 22 -27.20 30.48 36.01
C LYS A 22 -27.57 29.56 34.85
N GLN A 23 -27.72 30.08 33.62
CA GLN A 23 -27.97 29.30 32.43
C GLN A 23 -26.80 28.39 32.09
N ALA A 24 -25.54 28.86 32.23
CA ALA A 24 -24.36 28.04 31.98
C ALA A 24 -24.26 26.87 32.96
N ASP A 25 -24.53 27.08 34.26
CA ASP A 25 -24.50 25.99 35.25
C ASP A 25 -25.61 24.96 35.01
N GLN A 26 -26.85 25.44 34.71
CA GLN A 26 -27.97 24.54 34.43
C GLN A 26 -27.80 23.70 33.15
N ASN A 27 -27.10 24.24 32.15
CA ASN A 27 -26.91 23.62 30.85
C ASN A 27 -25.48 23.09 30.63
N ALA A 28 -24.62 23.05 31.65
CA ALA A 28 -23.21 22.71 31.52
C ALA A 28 -23.00 21.34 30.86
N ILE A 29 -23.77 20.33 31.25
CA ILE A 29 -23.69 18.95 30.67
C ILE A 29 -24.10 18.99 29.19
N THR A 30 -25.18 19.70 28.86
CA THR A 30 -25.68 19.77 27.48
C THR A 30 -24.70 20.52 26.58
N ILE A 31 -24.08 21.60 27.08
CA ILE A 31 -23.03 22.32 26.33
C ILE A 31 -21.80 21.43 26.14
N ALA A 32 -21.40 20.65 27.13
CA ALA A 32 -20.29 19.75 27.03
C ALA A 32 -20.57 18.65 25.97
N ILE A 33 -21.74 18.03 25.96
CA ILE A 33 -22.15 17.04 24.96
C ILE A 33 -22.15 17.66 23.56
N LEU A 34 -22.73 18.86 23.43
CA LEU A 34 -22.78 19.60 22.16
C LEU A 34 -21.37 19.87 21.61
N SER A 35 -20.48 20.38 22.46
CA SER A 35 -19.10 20.68 22.09
C SER A 35 -18.36 19.40 21.65
N PHE A 36 -18.58 18.30 22.35
CA PHE A 36 -18.01 17.01 22.01
C PHE A 36 -18.54 16.50 20.66
N CYS A 37 -19.86 16.53 20.42
CA CYS A 37 -20.47 16.12 19.15
C CYS A 37 -19.97 16.99 17.98
N MET A 38 -19.84 18.30 18.15
CA MET A 38 -19.30 19.19 17.12
C MET A 38 -17.83 18.90 16.85
N ALA A 39 -17.01 18.69 17.88
CA ALA A 39 -15.60 18.33 17.72
C ALA A 39 -15.44 17.01 16.98
N LEU A 40 -16.23 15.98 17.34
CA LEU A 40 -16.24 14.69 16.62
C LEU A 40 -16.64 14.86 15.16
N SER A 41 -17.73 15.60 14.89
CA SER A 41 -18.19 15.86 13.54
C SER A 41 -17.09 16.49 12.67
N MET A 42 -16.49 17.60 13.14
CA MET A 42 -15.41 18.29 12.43
C MET A 42 -14.20 17.39 12.21
N THR A 43 -13.83 16.60 13.21
CA THR A 43 -12.70 15.66 13.11
C THR A 43 -12.97 14.60 12.06
N LEU A 44 -14.15 13.97 12.08
CA LEU A 44 -14.52 12.92 11.13
C LEU A 44 -14.55 13.44 9.68
N LEU A 45 -15.12 14.62 9.45
CA LEU A 45 -15.17 15.22 8.11
C LEU A 45 -13.76 15.60 7.61
N THR A 46 -12.91 16.15 8.47
CA THR A 46 -11.54 16.51 8.09
C THR A 46 -10.68 15.29 7.81
N VAL A 47 -10.76 14.27 8.67
CA VAL A 47 -10.01 13.01 8.50
C VAL A 47 -10.43 12.29 7.23
N SER A 48 -11.73 12.30 6.89
CA SER A 48 -12.25 11.66 5.67
C SER A 48 -11.58 12.18 4.40
N GLY A 49 -11.51 13.50 4.23
CA GLY A 49 -10.87 14.11 3.06
C GLY A 49 -9.35 13.88 3.02
N SER A 50 -8.70 13.99 4.18
CA SER A 50 -7.25 13.80 4.31
C SER A 50 -6.83 12.34 4.04
N ALA A 51 -7.61 11.37 4.53
CA ALA A 51 -7.34 9.94 4.35
C ALA A 51 -7.37 9.53 2.87
N TYR A 52 -8.37 9.99 2.12
CA TYR A 52 -8.47 9.69 0.69
C TYR A 52 -7.24 10.20 -0.08
N ASN A 53 -6.84 11.44 0.14
CA ASN A 53 -5.67 12.04 -0.52
C ASN A 53 -4.37 11.35 -0.11
N ALA A 54 -4.20 11.03 1.17
CA ALA A 54 -3.01 10.35 1.67
C ALA A 54 -2.86 8.96 1.03
N VAL A 55 -3.94 8.17 0.99
CA VAL A 55 -3.94 6.84 0.37
C VAL A 55 -3.69 6.94 -1.14
N SER A 56 -4.32 7.87 -1.84
CA SER A 56 -4.10 8.06 -3.28
C SER A 56 -2.64 8.39 -3.61
N ASN A 57 -2.01 9.27 -2.83
CA ASN A 57 -0.60 9.63 -3.02
C ASN A 57 0.35 8.48 -2.70
N GLU A 58 0.07 7.71 -1.63
CA GLU A 58 0.88 6.54 -1.29
C GLU A 58 0.76 5.43 -2.34
N LEU A 59 -0.44 5.17 -2.87
CA LEU A 59 -0.64 4.15 -3.92
C LEU A 59 0.23 4.41 -5.15
N GLN A 60 0.45 5.67 -5.53
CA GLN A 60 1.31 6.00 -6.68
C GLN A 60 2.76 5.54 -6.49
N LYS A 61 3.25 5.49 -5.25
CA LYS A 61 4.61 5.01 -4.93
C LYS A 61 4.71 3.49 -5.00
N TYR A 62 3.63 2.78 -4.62
CA TYR A 62 3.59 1.32 -4.56
C TYR A 62 3.13 0.65 -5.86
N ILE A 63 2.61 1.43 -6.80
CA ILE A 63 2.18 0.97 -8.12
C ILE A 63 2.98 1.72 -9.21
N PRO A 64 4.27 1.37 -9.39
CA PRO A 64 5.16 2.13 -10.26
C PRO A 64 4.93 1.87 -11.75
N TYR A 65 4.30 0.75 -12.11
CA TYR A 65 4.09 0.34 -13.50
C TYR A 65 2.66 0.62 -13.95
N SER A 66 2.46 0.76 -15.27
CA SER A 66 1.11 0.86 -15.86
C SER A 66 0.44 -0.50 -15.97
N MET A 67 1.25 -1.54 -16.25
CA MET A 67 0.83 -2.93 -16.36
C MET A 67 1.94 -3.84 -15.83
N SER A 68 1.54 -4.93 -15.19
CA SER A 68 2.42 -6.01 -14.75
C SER A 68 1.77 -7.35 -15.04
N ILE A 69 2.51 -8.24 -15.67
CA ILE A 69 2.11 -9.63 -15.91
C ILE A 69 3.10 -10.52 -15.17
N ILE A 70 2.58 -11.37 -14.32
CA ILE A 70 3.35 -12.27 -13.47
C ILE A 70 3.07 -13.70 -13.91
N GLN A 71 4.09 -14.45 -14.23
CA GLN A 71 4.05 -15.88 -14.48
C GLN A 71 4.69 -16.60 -13.31
N SER A 72 3.91 -17.37 -12.57
CA SER A 72 4.44 -18.28 -11.55
C SER A 72 4.89 -19.57 -12.25
N VAL A 73 6.11 -20.01 -11.94
CA VAL A 73 6.69 -21.22 -12.51
C VAL A 73 6.66 -22.30 -11.42
N ASP A 74 5.63 -23.14 -11.45
CA ASP A 74 5.65 -24.36 -10.64
C ASP A 74 6.42 -25.43 -11.39
N GLY A 75 7.26 -26.19 -10.71
CA GLY A 75 8.23 -27.11 -11.31
C GLY A 75 7.69 -28.20 -12.28
N SER A 76 6.35 -28.21 -12.47
CA SER A 76 5.64 -29.08 -13.41
C SER A 76 5.26 -28.45 -14.76
N ASN A 77 5.40 -27.11 -14.90
CA ASN A 77 4.91 -26.37 -16.07
C ASN A 77 5.99 -26.19 -17.13
N SER A 78 5.89 -26.97 -18.22
CA SER A 78 6.70 -26.81 -19.45
C SER A 78 6.56 -25.44 -20.13
N MET A 79 5.53 -24.66 -19.81
CA MET A 79 5.33 -23.28 -20.28
C MET A 79 6.32 -22.26 -19.65
N ALA A 80 7.06 -22.64 -18.62
CA ALA A 80 8.04 -21.79 -17.95
C ALA A 80 9.24 -21.37 -18.84
N SER A 81 9.41 -21.99 -19.98
CA SER A 81 10.52 -21.68 -20.90
C SER A 81 10.27 -20.47 -21.79
N VAL A 82 9.01 -20.02 -21.94
CA VAL A 82 8.65 -18.96 -22.87
C VAL A 82 8.64 -17.60 -22.17
N SER A 83 9.27 -16.61 -22.79
CA SER A 83 9.22 -15.20 -22.35
C SER A 83 7.77 -14.68 -22.44
N ILE A 84 7.33 -13.96 -21.40
CA ILE A 84 6.00 -13.30 -21.38
C ILE A 84 5.87 -12.36 -22.59
N LYS A 85 6.93 -11.64 -22.91
CA LYS A 85 6.93 -10.72 -24.07
C LYS A 85 6.79 -11.47 -25.40
N SER A 86 7.36 -12.67 -25.53
CA SER A 86 7.18 -13.50 -26.71
C SER A 86 5.75 -13.99 -26.84
N LYS A 87 5.15 -14.46 -25.74
CA LYS A 87 3.72 -14.83 -25.70
C LYS A 87 2.82 -13.67 -26.11
N LEU A 88 3.02 -12.47 -25.57
CA LEU A 88 2.24 -11.28 -25.97
C LEU A 88 2.35 -10.96 -27.46
N ARG A 89 3.50 -11.24 -28.08
CA ARG A 89 3.67 -11.08 -29.55
C ARG A 89 2.91 -12.15 -30.33
N GLU A 90 2.94 -13.38 -29.88
CA GLU A 90 2.18 -14.49 -30.49
C GLU A 90 0.68 -14.21 -30.41
N ASP A 91 0.21 -13.68 -29.28
CA ASP A 91 -1.18 -13.29 -29.06
C ASP A 91 -1.55 -11.93 -29.74
N SER A 92 -0.65 -11.38 -30.56
CA SER A 92 -0.88 -10.14 -31.33
C SER A 92 -1.14 -8.88 -30.48
N PHE A 93 -0.50 -8.77 -29.30
CA PHE A 93 -0.59 -7.57 -28.48
C PHE A 93 -0.01 -6.35 -29.19
N ASP A 94 -0.75 -5.24 -29.20
CA ASP A 94 -0.28 -3.98 -29.79
C ASP A 94 0.69 -3.22 -28.89
N PHE A 95 2.00 -3.43 -29.11
CA PHE A 95 3.08 -2.76 -28.40
C PHE A 95 3.19 -1.25 -28.69
N SER A 96 2.46 -0.70 -29.66
CA SER A 96 2.44 0.74 -29.92
C SER A 96 1.92 1.54 -28.72
N ASN A 97 1.13 0.90 -27.85
CA ASN A 97 0.64 1.45 -26.57
C ASN A 97 1.72 1.56 -25.50
N ILE A 98 2.84 0.85 -25.64
CA ILE A 98 3.88 0.77 -24.63
C ILE A 98 4.98 1.82 -24.91
N LYS A 99 5.36 2.57 -23.88
CA LYS A 99 6.47 3.53 -23.93
C LYS A 99 7.81 2.87 -23.60
N LYS A 100 7.81 2.06 -22.53
CA LYS A 100 8.95 1.29 -22.04
C LYS A 100 8.46 0.03 -21.37
N ASP A 101 9.21 -1.02 -21.49
CA ASP A 101 8.91 -2.30 -20.83
C ASP A 101 10.19 -2.99 -20.38
N THR A 102 10.05 -3.94 -19.48
CA THR A 102 11.11 -4.85 -19.07
C THR A 102 10.53 -6.20 -18.70
N GLU A 103 11.28 -7.24 -18.91
CA GLU A 103 11.03 -8.57 -18.36
C GLU A 103 12.16 -8.95 -17.43
N ILE A 104 11.82 -9.39 -16.22
CA ILE A 104 12.76 -9.82 -15.19
C ILE A 104 12.46 -11.27 -14.79
N THR A 105 13.50 -12.00 -14.43
CA THR A 105 13.39 -13.37 -13.95
C THR A 105 13.78 -13.44 -12.48
N ILE A 106 12.97 -14.14 -11.71
CA ILE A 106 13.19 -14.40 -10.30
C ILE A 106 13.43 -15.89 -10.15
N TYR A 107 14.44 -16.24 -9.38
CA TYR A 107 14.91 -17.60 -9.20
C TYR A 107 14.62 -18.12 -7.80
N ALA A 108 14.49 -19.44 -7.67
CA ALA A 108 14.37 -20.11 -6.39
C ALA A 108 15.77 -20.33 -5.80
N SER A 109 15.96 -19.92 -4.54
CA SER A 109 17.20 -20.28 -3.82
C SER A 109 17.08 -21.64 -3.16
N ASN A 110 18.20 -22.12 -2.62
CA ASN A 110 18.22 -23.24 -1.68
C ASN A 110 17.89 -22.86 -0.24
N LEU A 111 17.62 -21.55 0.04
CA LEU A 111 17.26 -21.05 1.34
C LEU A 111 15.74 -20.98 1.51
N LEU A 112 15.26 -21.28 2.69
CA LEU A 112 13.87 -21.08 3.09
C LEU A 112 13.75 -19.83 3.98
N TYR A 113 12.56 -19.23 4.02
CA TYR A 113 12.37 -18.04 4.88
C TYR A 113 12.65 -18.31 6.34
N LYS A 114 12.44 -19.53 6.85
CA LYS A 114 12.84 -19.90 8.24
C LYS A 114 14.35 -19.80 8.50
N ASP A 115 15.18 -19.79 7.46
CA ASP A 115 16.64 -19.67 7.58
C ASP A 115 17.06 -18.19 7.74
N ILE A 116 16.19 -17.25 7.36
CA ILE A 116 16.45 -15.80 7.42
C ILE A 116 15.50 -15.04 8.33
N LEU A 117 14.35 -15.62 8.71
CA LEU A 117 13.31 -15.01 9.54
C LEU A 117 13.00 -15.86 10.76
N ASP A 118 12.72 -15.23 11.88
CA ASP A 118 12.10 -15.87 13.03
C ASP A 118 10.59 -16.03 12.77
N THR A 119 10.20 -17.21 12.28
CA THR A 119 8.81 -17.50 11.88
C THR A 119 7.84 -17.55 13.04
N SER A 120 8.33 -17.67 14.30
CA SER A 120 7.47 -17.66 15.48
C SER A 120 6.79 -16.33 15.76
N GLN A 121 7.34 -15.25 15.22
CA GLN A 121 6.86 -13.88 15.38
C GLN A 121 6.10 -13.33 14.15
N LEU A 122 5.83 -14.19 13.17
CA LEU A 122 5.07 -13.79 11.98
C LEU A 122 3.57 -13.71 12.28
N TRP A 123 2.88 -12.84 11.53
CA TRP A 123 1.43 -12.77 11.60
C TRP A 123 0.78 -14.10 11.17
N SER A 124 -0.42 -14.36 11.67
CA SER A 124 -1.14 -15.62 11.39
C SER A 124 -1.35 -15.91 9.90
N LEU A 125 -1.41 -14.87 9.06
CA LEU A 125 -1.53 -14.97 7.60
C LEU A 125 -0.24 -15.45 6.91
N ASP A 126 0.90 -15.36 7.59
CA ASP A 126 2.21 -15.73 7.03
C ASP A 126 2.78 -17.01 7.70
N LYS A 127 1.95 -17.82 8.36
CA LYS A 127 2.42 -19.04 9.08
C LYS A 127 3.21 -19.99 8.20
N ASP A 128 2.81 -20.13 6.92
CA ASP A 128 3.48 -21.03 5.98
C ASP A 128 4.69 -20.41 5.30
N LEU A 129 4.96 -19.12 5.56
CA LEU A 129 6.07 -18.42 4.93
C LEU A 129 7.41 -19.12 5.20
N GLY A 130 7.60 -19.64 6.41
CA GLY A 130 8.84 -20.30 6.79
C GLY A 130 9.29 -21.43 5.87
N ASN A 131 8.35 -22.14 5.24
CA ASN A 131 8.60 -23.25 4.33
C ASN A 131 8.74 -22.83 2.87
N ARG A 132 8.55 -21.55 2.56
CA ARG A 132 8.70 -21.02 1.21
C ARG A 132 10.16 -20.67 0.94
N THR A 133 10.56 -20.87 -0.30
CA THR A 133 11.89 -20.50 -0.81
C THR A 133 12.07 -18.99 -0.79
N VAL A 134 13.27 -18.54 -0.41
CA VAL A 134 13.67 -17.11 -0.52
C VAL A 134 13.94 -16.81 -1.99
N PRO A 135 13.24 -15.83 -2.60
CA PRO A 135 13.46 -15.47 -4.00
C PRO A 135 14.83 -14.81 -4.21
N ILE A 136 15.39 -15.02 -5.39
CA ILE A 136 16.63 -14.38 -5.83
C ILE A 136 16.38 -13.67 -7.15
N ILE A 137 16.96 -12.48 -7.30
CA ILE A 137 16.99 -11.72 -8.55
C ILE A 137 18.43 -11.33 -8.88
N SER A 138 18.80 -11.40 -10.16
CA SER A 138 20.11 -10.93 -10.61
C SER A 138 20.20 -9.40 -10.53
N VAL A 139 21.41 -8.87 -10.30
CA VAL A 139 21.62 -7.42 -10.25
C VAL A 139 21.28 -6.75 -11.58
N SER A 140 21.47 -7.41 -12.70
CA SER A 140 21.09 -6.89 -14.02
C SER A 140 19.58 -6.76 -14.15
N ASP A 141 18.81 -7.76 -13.76
CA ASP A 141 17.35 -7.72 -13.81
C ASP A 141 16.79 -6.71 -12.80
N TYR A 142 17.38 -6.64 -11.61
CA TYR A 142 17.03 -5.63 -10.63
C TYR A 142 17.27 -4.20 -11.15
N ASN A 143 18.38 -3.97 -11.85
CA ASN A 143 18.69 -2.68 -12.46
C ASN A 143 17.78 -2.35 -13.66
N LYS A 144 17.37 -3.33 -14.48
CA LYS A 144 16.34 -3.12 -15.52
C LYS A 144 15.05 -2.60 -14.92
N MET A 145 14.60 -3.19 -13.80
CA MET A 145 13.42 -2.75 -13.05
C MET A 145 13.60 -1.32 -12.51
N LEU A 146 14.75 -1.01 -11.89
CA LEU A 146 15.03 0.34 -11.40
C LEU A 146 15.01 1.37 -12.53
N CYS A 147 15.62 1.04 -13.69
CA CYS A 147 15.63 1.89 -14.87
C CYS A 147 14.21 2.17 -15.39
N LEU A 148 13.32 1.15 -15.40
CA LEU A 148 11.92 1.31 -15.78
C LEU A 148 11.19 2.30 -14.86
N GLN A 149 11.51 2.28 -13.56
CA GLN A 149 10.99 3.22 -12.56
C GLN A 149 11.65 4.62 -12.61
N GLY A 150 12.65 4.83 -13.47
CA GLY A 150 13.40 6.08 -13.52
C GLY A 150 14.36 6.27 -12.34
N LYS A 151 14.70 5.19 -11.63
CA LYS A 151 15.65 5.18 -10.51
C LYS A 151 17.07 4.86 -11.00
N LYS A 152 18.06 5.27 -10.21
CA LYS A 152 19.46 4.91 -10.45
C LYS A 152 19.67 3.43 -10.12
N GLY A 153 20.41 2.73 -10.99
CA GLY A 153 20.85 1.36 -10.74
C GLY A 153 21.79 1.24 -9.54
N ILE A 154 21.91 0.04 -9.02
CA ILE A 154 22.88 -0.32 -7.98
C ILE A 154 24.08 -1.04 -8.59
N SER A 155 25.23 -0.96 -7.90
CA SER A 155 26.41 -1.76 -8.22
C SER A 155 26.60 -2.83 -7.15
N LEU A 156 26.95 -4.04 -7.58
CA LEU A 156 27.21 -5.17 -6.72
C LEU A 156 28.46 -5.87 -7.23
N ASN A 157 29.42 -6.15 -6.33
CA ASN A 157 30.63 -6.88 -6.68
C ASN A 157 30.35 -8.39 -6.69
N ASP A 158 31.19 -9.14 -7.39
CA ASP A 158 31.16 -10.61 -7.32
C ASP A 158 31.34 -11.07 -5.87
N GLY A 159 30.54 -12.07 -5.47
CA GLY A 159 30.57 -12.58 -4.10
C GLY A 159 29.84 -11.71 -3.07
N GLU A 160 29.09 -10.72 -3.48
CA GLU A 160 28.26 -9.89 -2.60
C GLU A 160 26.76 -10.08 -2.86
N TYR A 161 25.92 -9.69 -1.89
CA TYR A 161 24.47 -9.63 -2.06
C TYR A 161 23.85 -8.45 -1.33
N PHE A 162 22.68 -7.99 -1.82
CA PHE A 162 21.78 -7.11 -1.10
C PHE A 162 20.48 -7.84 -0.73
N VAL A 163 19.75 -7.27 0.22
CA VAL A 163 18.39 -7.72 0.55
C VAL A 163 17.41 -6.64 0.14
N ASN A 164 16.39 -6.99 -0.63
CA ASN A 164 15.23 -6.15 -0.91
C ASN A 164 14.03 -6.66 -0.11
N ALA A 165 13.35 -5.78 0.61
CA ALA A 165 12.12 -6.10 1.33
C ALA A 165 11.28 -4.82 1.50
N ASN A 166 9.99 -4.91 1.26
CA ASN A 166 9.07 -3.79 1.42
C ASN A 166 7.79 -4.17 2.18
N TYR A 167 7.66 -5.42 2.62
CA TYR A 167 6.52 -5.89 3.41
C TYR A 167 6.73 -5.58 4.89
N LYS A 168 5.85 -4.77 5.48
CA LYS A 168 5.96 -4.35 6.89
C LYS A 168 5.93 -5.50 7.89
N GLY A 169 5.26 -6.60 7.55
CA GLY A 169 5.17 -7.78 8.43
C GLY A 169 6.51 -8.46 8.70
N THR A 170 7.48 -8.36 7.79
CA THR A 170 8.82 -8.96 7.94
C THR A 170 9.93 -7.92 8.15
N GLU A 171 9.63 -6.63 8.05
CA GLU A 171 10.63 -5.54 8.06
C GLU A 171 11.61 -5.63 9.23
N LYS A 172 11.10 -5.75 10.47
CA LYS A 172 11.94 -5.81 11.68
C LYS A 172 12.85 -7.03 11.68
N GLN A 173 12.38 -8.15 11.18
CA GLN A 173 13.14 -9.41 11.14
C GLN A 173 14.21 -9.37 10.06
N ILE A 174 13.89 -8.83 8.87
CA ILE A 174 14.87 -8.58 7.81
C ILE A 174 15.95 -7.62 8.30
N GLN A 175 15.59 -6.54 8.99
CA GLN A 175 16.58 -5.62 9.58
C GLN A 175 17.48 -6.31 10.62
N LYS A 176 16.93 -7.24 11.43
CA LYS A 176 17.71 -8.06 12.36
C LYS A 176 18.63 -8.99 11.61
N PHE A 177 18.14 -9.67 10.58
CA PHE A 177 18.91 -10.58 9.74
C PHE A 177 20.12 -9.89 9.11
N VAL A 178 19.96 -8.75 8.44
CA VAL A 178 21.07 -8.04 7.79
C VAL A 178 22.09 -7.47 8.78
N LYS A 179 21.72 -7.28 10.04
CA LYS A 179 22.66 -6.86 11.11
C LYS A 179 23.45 -8.03 11.67
N SER A 180 22.88 -9.22 11.72
CA SER A 180 23.48 -10.41 12.35
C SER A 180 24.20 -11.30 11.35
N THR A 181 23.68 -11.43 10.13
CA THR A 181 24.16 -12.38 9.12
C THR A 181 24.99 -11.67 8.07
N LYS A 182 26.27 -12.01 8.01
CA LYS A 182 27.19 -11.38 7.05
C LYS A 182 27.44 -12.21 5.80
N THR A 183 27.16 -13.50 5.84
CA THR A 183 27.51 -14.44 4.75
C THR A 183 26.40 -15.46 4.55
N LEU A 184 26.04 -15.72 3.29
CA LEU A 184 25.09 -16.75 2.87
C LEU A 184 25.76 -17.70 1.89
N LEU A 185 25.26 -18.95 1.85
CA LEU A 185 25.60 -19.94 0.83
C LEU A 185 24.42 -20.07 -0.12
N ILE A 186 24.60 -19.66 -1.37
CA ILE A 186 23.58 -19.74 -2.43
C ILE A 186 24.13 -20.66 -3.54
N GLY A 187 23.46 -21.79 -3.75
CA GLY A 187 24.04 -22.84 -4.55
C GLY A 187 25.41 -23.25 -3.99
N ASN A 188 26.45 -23.12 -4.80
CA ASN A 188 27.84 -23.42 -4.40
C ASN A 188 28.67 -22.15 -4.09
N GLN A 189 28.04 -20.98 -4.12
CA GLN A 189 28.73 -19.70 -3.93
C GLN A 189 28.50 -19.13 -2.54
N LYS A 190 29.58 -18.67 -1.92
CA LYS A 190 29.54 -17.98 -0.62
C LYS A 190 29.49 -16.48 -0.85
N LEU A 191 28.35 -15.87 -0.54
CA LEU A 191 28.12 -14.45 -0.75
C LEU A 191 28.16 -13.68 0.57
N LYS A 192 28.75 -12.48 0.55
CA LYS A 192 28.84 -11.57 1.70
C LYS A 192 27.84 -10.44 1.54
N LEU A 193 27.22 -10.00 2.64
CA LEU A 193 26.33 -8.85 2.62
C LEU A 193 27.09 -7.57 2.21
N ALA A 194 26.69 -6.92 1.13
CA ALA A 194 27.31 -5.70 0.60
C ALA A 194 27.05 -4.48 1.49
N SER A 195 25.85 -4.39 2.06
CA SER A 195 25.47 -3.29 2.96
C SER A 195 24.37 -3.76 3.93
N PRO A 196 24.39 -3.29 5.19
CA PRO A 196 23.32 -3.55 6.15
C PRO A 196 22.02 -2.79 5.82
N GLN A 197 22.01 -1.98 4.77
CA GLN A 197 20.83 -1.27 4.30
C GLN A 197 19.93 -2.20 3.50
N VAL A 198 18.68 -2.34 3.93
CA VAL A 198 17.66 -3.07 3.20
C VAL A 198 17.11 -2.18 2.07
N LEU A 199 17.13 -2.69 0.84
CA LEU A 199 16.48 -2.06 -0.29
C LEU A 199 14.96 -2.22 -0.15
N SER A 200 14.18 -1.25 -0.62
CA SER A 200 12.71 -1.27 -0.49
C SER A 200 12.00 -0.96 -1.80
N ASN A 201 12.57 -1.42 -2.92
CA ASN A 201 11.99 -1.18 -4.23
C ASN A 201 10.89 -2.20 -4.56
N VAL A 202 9.90 -1.74 -5.32
CA VAL A 202 8.80 -2.59 -5.81
C VAL A 202 9.21 -3.20 -7.15
N TYR A 203 9.40 -4.50 -7.20
CA TYR A 203 9.69 -5.21 -8.46
C TYR A 203 8.51 -6.09 -8.92
N VAL A 204 7.50 -6.23 -8.10
CA VAL A 204 6.25 -6.94 -8.41
C VAL A 204 5.09 -6.05 -8.02
N MET A 205 4.17 -5.85 -8.96
CA MET A 205 2.93 -5.12 -8.72
C MET A 205 1.83 -6.12 -8.37
N THR A 206 1.39 -6.15 -7.13
CA THR A 206 0.38 -7.08 -6.63
C THR A 206 -0.86 -6.38 -6.10
N SER A 207 -1.97 -7.12 -5.98
CA SER A 207 -3.22 -6.62 -5.40
C SER A 207 -3.15 -6.34 -3.90
N VAL A 208 -2.11 -6.79 -3.21
CA VAL A 208 -1.92 -6.60 -1.77
C VAL A 208 -0.87 -5.52 -1.43
N GLY A 209 -0.46 -4.73 -2.41
CA GLY A 209 0.52 -3.64 -2.24
C GLY A 209 1.94 -4.16 -2.05
N ASN A 210 2.67 -3.63 -1.06
CA ASN A 210 4.03 -4.06 -0.73
C ASN A 210 4.04 -5.48 -0.21
N ASN A 211 4.56 -6.41 -0.99
CA ASN A 211 4.49 -7.84 -0.72
C ASN A 211 5.85 -8.57 -0.73
N ASP A 212 6.95 -7.84 -0.92
CA ASP A 212 8.28 -8.44 -0.86
C ASP A 212 8.70 -8.67 0.60
N ARG A 213 8.74 -9.93 0.98
CA ARG A 213 9.07 -10.41 2.32
C ARG A 213 10.56 -10.56 2.58
N GLY A 214 11.35 -10.38 1.55
CA GLY A 214 12.81 -10.51 1.55
C GLY A 214 13.27 -11.27 0.32
N THR A 215 13.78 -10.55 -0.67
CA THR A 215 14.38 -11.07 -1.91
C THR A 215 15.87 -10.74 -1.89
N LEU A 216 16.69 -11.69 -2.31
CA LEU A 216 18.13 -11.48 -2.41
C LEU A 216 18.48 -10.98 -3.80
N VAL A 217 19.21 -9.86 -3.86
CA VAL A 217 19.80 -9.33 -5.09
C VAL A 217 21.26 -9.81 -5.15
N VAL A 218 21.60 -10.56 -6.19
CA VAL A 218 22.89 -11.24 -6.34
C VAL A 218 23.56 -10.92 -7.67
N PRO A 219 24.86 -11.17 -7.83
CA PRO A 219 25.54 -11.10 -9.13
C PRO A 219 24.91 -12.04 -10.15
N ASP A 220 25.02 -11.66 -11.45
CA ASP A 220 24.38 -12.43 -12.53
C ASP A 220 24.86 -13.88 -12.62
N ASN A 221 26.15 -14.13 -12.35
CA ASN A 221 26.73 -15.48 -12.35
C ASN A 221 26.22 -16.37 -11.20
N THR A 222 25.59 -15.80 -10.20
CA THR A 222 25.04 -16.57 -9.05
C THR A 222 23.73 -17.27 -9.40
N VAL A 223 23.00 -16.76 -10.39
CA VAL A 223 21.70 -17.35 -10.79
C VAL A 223 21.85 -18.46 -11.82
N ASP A 224 23.06 -18.70 -12.33
CA ASP A 224 23.32 -19.76 -13.29
C ASP A 224 23.00 -21.15 -12.69
N GLY A 225 22.13 -21.90 -13.37
CA GLY A 225 21.71 -23.24 -12.95
C GLY A 225 20.63 -23.25 -11.84
N LEU A 226 20.15 -22.08 -11.38
CA LEU A 226 19.00 -22.02 -10.47
C LEU A 226 17.68 -22.20 -11.24
N SER A 227 16.71 -22.83 -10.59
CA SER A 227 15.37 -22.94 -11.16
C SER A 227 14.63 -21.60 -11.15
N ILE A 228 13.88 -21.35 -12.22
CA ILE A 228 13.05 -20.14 -12.30
C ILE A 228 11.87 -20.32 -11.35
N TYR A 229 11.67 -19.31 -10.50
CA TYR A 229 10.54 -19.23 -9.56
C TYR A 229 9.38 -18.44 -10.17
N GLN A 230 9.71 -17.32 -10.85
CA GLN A 230 8.72 -16.40 -11.39
C GLN A 230 9.34 -15.57 -12.52
N ARG A 231 8.52 -15.20 -13.51
CA ARG A 231 8.85 -14.16 -14.49
C ARG A 231 7.88 -13.02 -14.34
N ASN A 232 8.36 -11.79 -14.47
CA ASN A 232 7.53 -10.60 -14.46
C ASN A 232 7.80 -9.78 -15.72
N TYR A 233 6.74 -9.39 -16.39
CA TYR A 233 6.77 -8.40 -17.45
C TYR A 233 6.08 -7.12 -16.96
N ASP A 234 6.83 -6.03 -16.89
CA ASP A 234 6.38 -4.74 -16.42
C ASP A 234 6.46 -3.69 -17.53
N ALA A 235 5.41 -2.87 -17.66
CA ALA A 235 5.35 -1.89 -18.72
C ALA A 235 4.81 -0.52 -18.26
N ILE A 236 5.30 0.53 -18.93
CA ILE A 236 4.82 1.91 -18.80
C ILE A 236 4.11 2.28 -20.11
N TYR A 237 2.88 2.75 -20.01
CA TYR A 237 2.09 3.16 -21.17
C TYR A 237 2.56 4.49 -21.76
N ARG A 238 2.29 4.70 -23.05
CA ARG A 238 2.34 6.02 -23.68
C ARG A 238 1.19 6.88 -23.17
N LYS A 239 1.31 8.20 -23.31
CA LYS A 239 0.25 9.15 -22.90
C LYS A 239 -1.08 8.93 -23.65
N ASN A 240 -0.99 8.51 -24.92
CA ASN A 240 -2.10 8.25 -25.81
C ASN A 240 -2.44 6.76 -25.95
N ALA A 241 -2.00 5.92 -25.02
CA ALA A 241 -2.29 4.48 -25.04
C ALA A 241 -3.81 4.24 -24.94
N ASN A 242 -4.30 3.29 -25.74
CA ASN A 242 -5.67 2.82 -25.67
C ASN A 242 -5.82 1.86 -24.47
N LYS A 243 -6.23 2.41 -23.33
CA LYS A 243 -6.36 1.65 -22.09
C LYS A 243 -7.50 0.63 -22.12
N ASP A 244 -8.57 0.92 -22.85
CA ASP A 244 -9.70 0.01 -22.98
C ASP A 244 -9.28 -1.22 -23.78
N TYR A 245 -8.59 -1.04 -24.92
CA TYR A 245 -8.00 -2.14 -25.67
C TYR A 245 -7.10 -3.01 -24.78
N ILE A 246 -6.17 -2.41 -24.02
CA ILE A 246 -5.27 -3.16 -23.17
C ILE A 246 -6.03 -3.95 -22.10
N LYS A 247 -7.04 -3.33 -21.49
CA LYS A 247 -7.88 -3.98 -20.48
C LYS A 247 -8.60 -5.19 -21.07
N ASP A 248 -9.28 -5.00 -22.21
CA ASP A 248 -10.06 -6.06 -22.86
C ASP A 248 -9.15 -7.20 -23.32
N PHE A 249 -7.99 -6.89 -23.87
CA PHE A 249 -6.97 -7.86 -24.26
C PHE A 249 -6.51 -8.71 -23.06
N LEU A 250 -6.16 -8.06 -21.92
CA LEU A 250 -5.73 -8.78 -20.73
C LEU A 250 -6.85 -9.61 -20.08
N GLU A 251 -8.11 -9.14 -20.17
CA GLU A 251 -9.25 -9.93 -19.70
C GLU A 251 -9.52 -11.15 -20.58
N GLN A 252 -9.28 -11.03 -21.88
CA GLN A 252 -9.35 -12.17 -22.80
C GLN A 252 -8.25 -13.19 -22.49
N LEU A 253 -6.99 -12.78 -22.43
CA LEU A 253 -5.88 -13.65 -22.07
C LEU A 253 -6.11 -14.36 -20.73
N LYS A 254 -6.66 -13.65 -19.74
CA LYS A 254 -6.98 -14.25 -18.44
C LYS A 254 -7.98 -15.41 -18.55
N LYS A 255 -8.90 -15.38 -19.50
CA LYS A 255 -9.86 -16.46 -19.72
C LYS A 255 -9.22 -17.65 -20.45
N GLU A 256 -8.27 -17.39 -21.34
CA GLU A 256 -7.60 -18.39 -22.16
C GLU A 256 -6.49 -19.12 -21.40
N ASP A 257 -5.82 -18.46 -20.45
CA ASP A 257 -4.67 -18.98 -19.70
C ASP A 257 -5.04 -19.85 -18.48
N VAL A 258 -6.27 -20.30 -18.38
CA VAL A 258 -6.68 -21.25 -17.32
C VAL A 258 -6.23 -22.66 -17.73
N VAL A 259 -5.15 -23.13 -17.13
CA VAL A 259 -4.69 -24.53 -17.27
C VAL A 259 -5.15 -25.31 -16.05
N GLY A 260 -6.14 -26.18 -16.23
CA GLY A 260 -6.79 -26.86 -15.09
C GLY A 260 -7.57 -25.89 -14.21
N ASN A 261 -7.31 -25.92 -12.88
CA ASN A 261 -7.93 -25.00 -11.91
C ASN A 261 -7.01 -23.85 -11.51
N GLU A 262 -5.81 -23.72 -12.08
CA GLU A 262 -4.82 -22.71 -11.71
C GLU A 262 -4.54 -21.74 -12.87
N GLN A 263 -4.44 -20.46 -12.57
CA GLN A 263 -4.03 -19.44 -13.52
C GLN A 263 -2.49 -19.41 -13.59
N ALA A 264 -1.94 -19.73 -14.75
CA ALA A 264 -0.50 -19.65 -14.99
C ALA A 264 0.03 -18.19 -14.94
N TYR A 265 -0.84 -17.23 -15.26
CA TYR A 265 -0.50 -15.79 -15.30
C TYR A 265 -1.42 -14.95 -14.44
N VAL A 266 -0.84 -13.94 -13.78
CA VAL A 266 -1.57 -12.91 -13.05
C VAL A 266 -1.41 -11.58 -13.77
N TYR A 267 -2.50 -11.02 -14.26
CA TYR A 267 -2.55 -9.75 -14.99
C TYR A 267 -3.00 -8.62 -14.09
N GLN A 268 -2.18 -7.58 -13.96
CA GLN A 268 -2.47 -6.40 -13.14
C GLN A 268 -2.29 -5.12 -13.96
N THR A 269 -3.22 -4.19 -13.82
CA THR A 269 -3.07 -2.84 -14.36
C THR A 269 -3.13 -1.81 -13.21
N LYS A 270 -2.40 -0.70 -13.38
CA LYS A 270 -2.37 0.39 -12.41
C LYS A 270 -3.78 0.89 -12.11
N ASP A 271 -4.59 1.13 -13.14
CA ASP A 271 -5.94 1.67 -13.00
C ASP A 271 -6.84 0.71 -12.22
N ARG A 272 -6.75 -0.61 -12.48
CA ARG A 272 -7.50 -1.63 -11.73
C ARG A 272 -7.12 -1.64 -10.25
N LEU A 273 -5.83 -1.62 -9.95
CA LEU A 273 -5.35 -1.65 -8.57
C LEU A 273 -5.74 -0.38 -7.82
N ILE A 274 -5.56 0.79 -8.43
CA ILE A 274 -5.96 2.08 -7.85
C ILE A 274 -7.47 2.08 -7.57
N ASN A 275 -8.29 1.69 -8.54
CA ASN A 275 -9.75 1.66 -8.38
C ASN A 275 -10.19 0.69 -7.28
N MET A 276 -9.54 -0.46 -7.15
CA MET A 276 -9.82 -1.42 -6.08
C MET A 276 -9.51 -0.83 -4.70
N TYR A 277 -8.34 -0.22 -4.53
CA TYR A 277 -7.95 0.39 -3.26
C TYR A 277 -8.77 1.63 -2.91
N LEU A 278 -8.97 2.54 -3.88
CA LEU A 278 -9.76 3.74 -3.66
C LEU A 278 -11.25 3.42 -3.48
N GLY A 279 -11.75 2.36 -4.09
CA GLY A 279 -13.11 1.88 -3.85
C GLY A 279 -13.32 1.46 -2.40
N PHE A 280 -12.39 0.67 -1.83
CA PHE A 280 -12.44 0.29 -0.42
C PHE A 280 -12.34 1.50 0.52
N VAL A 281 -11.35 2.37 0.29
CA VAL A 281 -11.17 3.61 1.06
C VAL A 281 -12.39 4.52 0.93
N GLY A 282 -12.97 4.61 -0.26
CA GLY A 282 -14.18 5.39 -0.53
C GLY A 282 -15.37 4.98 0.32
N VAL A 283 -15.59 3.67 0.51
CA VAL A 283 -16.65 3.17 1.41
C VAL A 283 -16.41 3.61 2.85
N VAL A 284 -15.17 3.47 3.35
CA VAL A 284 -14.84 3.91 4.71
C VAL A 284 -15.03 5.43 4.88
N VAL A 285 -14.56 6.21 3.92
CA VAL A 285 -14.71 7.68 3.91
C VAL A 285 -16.19 8.06 3.91
N LEU A 286 -17.01 7.40 3.09
CA LEU A 286 -18.45 7.64 3.03
C LEU A 286 -19.13 7.39 4.39
N VAL A 287 -18.81 6.29 5.07
CA VAL A 287 -19.32 6.00 6.41
C VAL A 287 -18.92 7.09 7.41
N LEU A 288 -17.65 7.54 7.39
CA LEU A 288 -17.18 8.60 8.27
C LEU A 288 -17.91 9.94 8.02
N ILE A 289 -18.19 10.27 6.75
CA ILE A 289 -18.97 11.46 6.39
C ILE A 289 -20.39 11.36 6.93
N PHE A 290 -21.07 10.22 6.75
CA PHE A 290 -22.43 10.02 7.28
C PHE A 290 -22.47 10.15 8.79
N VAL A 291 -21.54 9.55 9.52
CA VAL A 291 -21.45 9.66 10.98
C VAL A 291 -21.21 11.11 11.39
N GLY A 292 -20.31 11.82 10.71
CA GLY A 292 -20.06 13.25 10.95
C GLY A 292 -21.31 14.11 10.72
N LEU A 293 -22.08 13.87 9.68
CA LEU A 293 -23.33 14.58 9.40
C LEU A 293 -24.39 14.30 10.47
N ILE A 294 -24.52 13.05 10.94
CA ILE A 294 -25.44 12.69 12.03
C ILE A 294 -25.10 13.50 13.28
N PHE A 295 -23.83 13.54 13.70
CA PHE A 295 -23.41 14.35 14.84
C PHE A 295 -23.68 15.84 14.64
N THR A 296 -23.54 16.35 13.43
CA THR A 296 -23.88 17.76 13.09
C THR A 296 -25.37 18.02 13.29
N ILE A 297 -26.24 17.15 12.78
CA ILE A 297 -27.69 17.28 12.90
C ILE A 297 -28.13 17.21 14.36
N ILE A 298 -27.58 16.27 15.14
CA ILE A 298 -27.85 16.14 16.58
C ILE A 298 -27.45 17.44 17.29
N SER A 299 -26.26 17.97 16.99
CA SER A 299 -25.77 19.21 17.60
C SER A 299 -26.67 20.40 17.30
N LEU A 300 -27.11 20.57 16.06
CA LEU A 300 -28.02 21.63 15.66
C LEU A 300 -29.39 21.48 16.32
N SER A 301 -29.90 20.27 16.46
CA SER A 301 -31.17 19.98 17.12
C SER A 301 -31.13 20.35 18.60
N ILE A 302 -30.04 19.99 19.31
CA ILE A 302 -29.82 20.35 20.70
C ILE A 302 -29.76 21.88 20.87
N LEU A 303 -29.01 22.58 20.00
CA LEU A 303 -28.94 24.05 20.00
C LEU A 303 -30.31 24.69 19.80
N SER A 304 -31.11 24.19 18.87
CA SER A 304 -32.45 24.72 18.60
C SER A 304 -33.38 24.55 19.80
N ILE A 305 -33.36 23.37 20.46
CA ILE A 305 -34.15 23.12 21.68
C ILE A 305 -33.72 24.07 22.82
N GLN A 306 -32.41 24.22 23.02
CA GLN A 306 -31.91 25.16 24.06
C GLN A 306 -32.31 26.60 23.80
N SER A 307 -32.26 27.03 22.53
CA SER A 307 -32.67 28.39 22.14
C SER A 307 -34.18 28.62 22.43
N LEU A 308 -35.01 27.64 22.10
CA LEU A 308 -36.45 27.70 22.39
C LEU A 308 -36.74 27.74 23.91
N ALA A 309 -36.08 26.83 24.67
CA ALA A 309 -36.25 26.82 26.13
C ALA A 309 -35.85 28.14 26.79
N SER A 310 -34.70 28.74 26.36
CA SER A 310 -34.25 30.03 26.89
C SER A 310 -35.20 31.19 26.55
N THR A 311 -35.89 31.11 25.42
CA THR A 311 -36.88 32.11 24.99
C THR A 311 -38.14 32.01 25.82
N LEU A 312 -38.61 30.81 26.12
CA LEU A 312 -39.79 30.58 26.97
C LEU A 312 -39.57 31.00 28.44
N ASP A 313 -38.37 30.73 28.98
CA ASP A 313 -38.00 31.17 30.35
C ASP A 313 -37.83 32.71 30.50
N SER A 314 -37.75 33.43 29.37
CA SER A 314 -37.60 34.89 29.36
C SER A 314 -38.94 35.65 29.20
N GLN A 315 -40.03 34.96 28.97
CA GLN A 315 -41.42 35.51 28.98
C GLN A 315 -42.05 35.38 30.35
#